data_706efdbe780fccbb1876e201ab2497b0
#
_entry.id   706efdbe780fccbb1876e201ab2497b0
#
_cell.length_a   1.000
_cell.length_b   1.000
_cell.length_c   1.000
_cell.angle_alpha   90.00
_cell.angle_beta   90.00
_cell.angle_gamma   90.00
#
_symmetry.space_group_name_H-M   'P 1'
#
loop_
_entity.id
_entity.type
_entity.pdbx_description
1 polymer ?
#
loop_
_entity_poly.entity_id
_entity_poly.type
_entity_poly.pdbx_seq_one_letter_code
_entity_poly.pdbx_strand_id
1 'polypeptide(L)'
;MLVTNLSMRDGKPVRGSSAATIPAGNYAIEQMGKVTGAYEAVFNDDIEMFRPANIKQFDGICFNNTLGVLFDDPELKASLMGFVESGKGIVGIHDAIATFVQYPKYDQWPEFGRMIGGTENGGHPWNGEMMTMKVEDPDNPINAAFGGKDFQIADQAFQLQEPVLRDHMHVLLRIDPERTGPARRILPVRKQDMDFPMSWIRRQGRGRVFYMGLGHGADLFANPQMLQHLLAGIQYALGDLAADDAPDATRRQ
;
A
#
# COMPACT_ATOMS: atom_id res chain seq x y z
N MET A 1 -4.26 -13.22 8.85
CA MET A 1 -3.37 -12.29 8.11
C MET A 1 -2.24 -11.84 9.03
N LEU A 2 -0.98 -11.97 8.61
CA LEU A 2 0.16 -11.38 9.33
C LEU A 2 0.15 -9.85 9.12
N VAL A 3 0.38 -9.08 10.18
CA VAL A 3 0.55 -7.62 10.12
C VAL A 3 1.92 -7.29 10.68
N THR A 4 2.75 -6.60 9.91
CA THR A 4 4.07 -6.13 10.33
C THR A 4 4.21 -4.63 10.16
N ASN A 5 4.93 -4.00 11.10
CA ASN A 5 5.21 -2.56 11.14
C ASN A 5 6.71 -2.27 11.12
N LEU A 6 7.51 -3.27 10.77
CA LEU A 6 8.96 -3.20 10.88
C LEU A 6 9.52 -2.06 10.03
N SER A 7 10.32 -1.21 10.66
CA SER A 7 11.09 -0.16 9.99
C SER A 7 12.57 -0.37 10.26
N MET A 8 13.37 -0.41 9.19
CA MET A 8 14.79 -0.77 9.24
C MET A 8 15.65 0.29 8.57
N ARG A 9 16.80 0.56 9.14
CA ARG A 9 17.85 1.39 8.51
C ARG A 9 19.21 0.80 8.87
N ASP A 10 20.05 0.60 7.86
CA ASP A 10 21.40 0.03 8.02
C ASP A 10 21.41 -1.27 8.85
N GLY A 11 20.45 -2.15 8.59
CA GLY A 11 20.30 -3.43 9.27
C GLY A 11 19.82 -3.37 10.72
N LYS A 12 19.34 -2.21 11.18
CA LYS A 12 18.84 -2.02 12.55
C LYS A 12 17.39 -1.53 12.57
N PRO A 13 16.58 -1.99 13.53
CA PRO A 13 15.27 -1.43 13.75
C PRO A 13 15.36 0.07 14.08
N VAL A 14 14.50 0.85 13.45
CA VAL A 14 14.38 2.29 13.68
C VAL A 14 12.92 2.68 13.89
N ARG A 15 12.73 3.88 14.43
CA ARG A 15 11.41 4.50 14.44
C ARG A 15 11.16 5.10 13.04
N GLY A 16 10.23 4.53 12.29
CA GLY A 16 9.83 5.04 10.98
C GLY A 16 9.17 6.42 11.05
N SER A 17 9.03 7.06 9.89
CA SER A 17 8.36 8.37 9.75
C SER A 17 6.93 8.36 10.27
N SER A 18 6.20 7.29 9.98
CA SER A 18 4.79 7.09 10.36
C SER A 18 4.61 6.36 11.69
N ALA A 19 5.67 6.22 12.50
CA ALA A 19 5.61 5.46 13.76
C ALA A 19 4.55 5.95 14.75
N ALA A 20 4.18 7.23 14.71
CA ALA A 20 3.12 7.79 15.56
C ALA A 20 1.72 7.31 15.13
N THR A 21 1.55 6.91 13.87
CA THR A 21 0.28 6.48 13.28
C THR A 21 0.06 4.96 13.40
N ILE A 22 1.14 4.18 13.53
CA ILE A 22 1.08 2.71 13.61
C ILE A 22 0.08 2.20 14.66
N PRO A 23 0.02 2.75 15.91
CA PRO A 23 -0.96 2.27 16.89
C PRO A 23 -2.41 2.42 16.45
N ALA A 24 -2.76 3.54 15.78
CA ALA A 24 -4.11 3.77 15.26
C ALA A 24 -4.42 2.80 14.10
N GLY A 25 -3.47 2.61 13.19
CA GLY A 25 -3.59 1.66 12.09
C GLY A 25 -3.76 0.21 12.58
N ASN A 26 -2.93 -0.22 13.53
CA ASN A 26 -3.03 -1.55 14.11
C ASN A 26 -4.37 -1.77 14.83
N TYR A 27 -4.82 -0.79 15.61
CA TYR A 27 -6.11 -0.85 16.27
C TYR A 27 -7.26 -0.97 15.26
N ALA A 28 -7.25 -0.14 14.21
CA ALA A 28 -8.26 -0.19 13.16
C ALA A 28 -8.27 -1.55 12.44
N ILE A 29 -7.10 -2.06 12.05
CA ILE A 29 -6.97 -3.37 11.41
C ILE A 29 -7.50 -4.48 12.33
N GLU A 30 -7.12 -4.47 13.60
CA GLU A 30 -7.59 -5.46 14.55
C GLU A 30 -9.12 -5.41 14.75
N GLN A 31 -9.66 -4.19 14.95
CA GLN A 31 -11.10 -4.03 15.18
C GLN A 31 -11.93 -4.37 13.95
N MET A 32 -11.49 -3.99 12.75
CA MET A 32 -12.16 -4.40 11.50
C MET A 32 -12.26 -5.92 11.40
N GLY A 33 -11.18 -6.64 11.65
CA GLY A 33 -11.19 -8.11 11.63
C GLY A 33 -12.16 -8.69 12.67
N LYS A 34 -12.11 -8.21 13.93
CA LYS A 34 -12.96 -8.67 15.02
C LYS A 34 -14.45 -8.41 14.80
N VAL A 35 -14.79 -7.20 14.33
CA VAL A 35 -16.21 -6.78 14.19
C VAL A 35 -16.85 -7.44 12.97
N THR A 36 -16.11 -7.61 11.88
CA THR A 36 -16.65 -8.15 10.63
C THR A 36 -16.50 -9.67 10.52
N GLY A 37 -15.55 -10.26 11.25
CA GLY A 37 -15.18 -11.66 11.10
C GLY A 37 -14.47 -11.96 9.76
N ALA A 38 -14.08 -10.94 8.99
CA ALA A 38 -13.49 -11.12 7.68
C ALA A 38 -12.07 -11.72 7.73
N TYR A 39 -11.33 -11.47 8.81
CA TYR A 39 -9.99 -12.02 9.01
C TYR A 39 -9.57 -11.94 10.49
N GLU A 40 -8.57 -12.72 10.84
CA GLU A 40 -7.83 -12.59 12.09
C GLU A 40 -6.48 -11.90 11.80
N ALA A 41 -6.15 -10.85 12.56
CA ALA A 41 -4.88 -10.13 12.45
C ALA A 41 -3.89 -10.67 13.49
N VAL A 42 -2.69 -11.07 13.04
CA VAL A 42 -1.57 -11.50 13.87
C VAL A 42 -0.45 -10.48 13.72
N PHE A 43 -0.21 -9.68 14.75
CA PHE A 43 0.83 -8.65 14.74
C PHE A 43 2.18 -9.25 15.13
N ASN A 44 3.15 -9.18 14.22
CA ASN A 44 4.49 -9.68 14.48
C ASN A 44 5.52 -9.00 13.58
N ASP A 45 6.58 -8.45 14.19
CA ASP A 45 7.69 -7.77 13.52
C ASP A 45 8.95 -8.65 13.42
N ASP A 46 8.88 -9.92 13.80
CA ASP A 46 9.98 -10.85 13.64
C ASP A 46 10.10 -11.29 12.17
N ILE A 47 11.28 -11.02 11.57
CA ILE A 47 11.56 -11.42 10.18
C ILE A 47 11.51 -12.94 9.97
N GLU A 48 11.69 -13.74 11.02
CA GLU A 48 11.56 -15.21 10.95
C GLU A 48 10.14 -15.66 10.54
N MET A 49 9.12 -14.79 10.68
CA MET A 49 7.78 -15.04 10.15
C MET A 49 7.74 -15.20 8.63
N PHE A 50 8.75 -14.66 7.93
CA PHE A 50 8.90 -14.80 6.48
C PHE A 50 9.59 -16.11 6.05
N ARG A 51 10.11 -16.94 6.97
CA ARG A 51 10.64 -18.28 6.62
C ARG A 51 9.55 -19.17 6.00
N PRO A 52 9.88 -20.04 5.04
CA PRO A 52 8.91 -20.93 4.38
C PRO A 52 8.05 -21.75 5.35
N ALA A 53 8.63 -22.15 6.47
CA ALA A 53 7.91 -22.92 7.49
C ALA A 53 6.85 -22.10 8.22
N ASN A 54 7.08 -20.80 8.39
CA ASN A 54 6.23 -19.90 9.19
C ASN A 54 5.22 -19.14 8.32
N ILE A 55 5.63 -18.62 7.17
CA ILE A 55 4.79 -17.78 6.31
C ILE A 55 3.54 -18.49 5.80
N LYS A 56 3.64 -19.80 5.55
CA LYS A 56 2.56 -20.63 4.98
C LYS A 56 1.29 -20.71 5.83
N GLN A 57 1.37 -20.39 7.13
CA GLN A 57 0.22 -20.41 8.02
C GLN A 57 -0.75 -19.23 7.77
N PHE A 58 -0.31 -18.21 7.04
CA PHE A 58 -1.10 -17.02 6.76
C PHE A 58 -1.77 -17.10 5.38
N ASP A 59 -2.88 -16.37 5.21
CA ASP A 59 -3.56 -16.17 3.93
C ASP A 59 -3.20 -14.85 3.28
N GLY A 60 -2.62 -13.93 4.04
CA GLY A 60 -2.10 -12.66 3.53
C GLY A 60 -1.12 -12.02 4.50
N ILE A 61 -0.37 -11.03 4.00
CA ILE A 61 0.55 -10.18 4.76
C ILE A 61 0.17 -8.74 4.55
N CYS A 62 0.04 -8.00 5.66
CA CYS A 62 -0.15 -6.56 5.66
C CYS A 62 1.15 -5.87 6.09
N PHE A 63 1.73 -5.11 5.19
CA PHE A 63 2.83 -4.19 5.45
C PHE A 63 2.22 -2.84 5.88
N ASN A 64 2.04 -2.63 7.17
CA ASN A 64 1.45 -1.41 7.70
C ASN A 64 2.54 -0.41 8.09
N ASN A 65 2.78 0.56 7.24
CA ASN A 65 3.81 1.59 7.43
C ASN A 65 5.22 1.02 7.63
N THR A 66 5.55 -0.08 6.94
CA THR A 66 6.89 -0.65 6.93
C THR A 66 7.85 0.19 6.10
N LEU A 67 9.14 0.22 6.48
CA LEU A 67 10.11 1.09 5.83
C LEU A 67 11.50 0.46 5.81
N GLY A 68 12.23 0.67 4.71
CA GLY A 68 13.63 0.28 4.57
C GLY A 68 13.83 -1.21 4.29
N VAL A 69 15.07 -1.67 4.29
CA VAL A 69 15.43 -3.07 4.00
C VAL A 69 15.13 -3.93 5.21
N LEU A 70 13.98 -4.60 5.22
CA LEU A 70 13.54 -5.43 6.34
C LEU A 70 14.46 -6.64 6.53
N PHE A 71 14.87 -7.25 5.44
CA PHE A 71 15.83 -8.35 5.38
C PHE A 71 16.50 -8.40 4.01
N ASP A 72 17.68 -8.99 3.95
CA ASP A 72 18.42 -9.22 2.70
C ASP A 72 18.77 -10.69 2.49
N ASP A 73 18.17 -11.56 3.29
CA ASP A 73 18.30 -13.01 3.19
C ASP A 73 17.58 -13.52 1.92
N PRO A 74 18.28 -14.19 0.99
CA PRO A 74 17.69 -14.70 -0.25
C PRO A 74 16.55 -15.70 -0.02
N GLU A 75 16.61 -16.49 1.06
CA GLU A 75 15.54 -17.45 1.39
C GLU A 75 14.25 -16.73 1.79
N LEU A 76 14.36 -15.66 2.60
CA LEU A 76 13.19 -14.86 3.00
C LEU A 76 12.59 -14.13 1.80
N LYS A 77 13.43 -13.60 0.91
CA LYS A 77 12.98 -12.97 -0.34
C LYS A 77 12.25 -13.96 -1.23
N ALA A 78 12.83 -15.12 -1.46
CA ALA A 78 12.21 -16.19 -2.27
C ALA A 78 10.90 -16.69 -1.63
N SER A 79 10.88 -16.81 -0.30
CA SER A 79 9.70 -17.23 0.45
C SER A 79 8.55 -16.23 0.30
N LEU A 80 8.81 -14.92 0.43
CA LEU A 80 7.81 -13.88 0.26
C LEU A 80 7.24 -13.89 -1.19
N MET A 81 8.11 -13.95 -2.19
CA MET A 81 7.64 -13.98 -3.59
C MET A 81 6.85 -15.25 -3.88
N GLY A 82 7.34 -16.42 -3.46
CA GLY A 82 6.62 -17.69 -3.60
C GLY A 82 5.28 -17.69 -2.87
N PHE A 83 5.19 -17.05 -1.71
CA PHE A 83 3.95 -16.91 -0.96
C PHE A 83 2.87 -16.18 -1.78
N VAL A 84 3.17 -14.99 -2.27
CA VAL A 84 2.17 -14.24 -3.05
C VAL A 84 1.87 -14.91 -4.39
N GLU A 85 2.87 -15.43 -5.11
CA GLU A 85 2.68 -16.09 -6.40
C GLU A 85 1.86 -17.38 -6.30
N SER A 86 1.85 -18.02 -5.13
CA SER A 86 1.01 -19.19 -4.83
C SER A 86 -0.48 -18.88 -4.67
N GLY A 87 -0.88 -17.61 -4.63
CA GLY A 87 -2.28 -17.19 -4.53
C GLY A 87 -2.64 -16.45 -3.24
N LYS A 88 -1.65 -16.17 -2.39
CA LYS A 88 -1.84 -15.46 -1.11
C LYS A 88 -1.89 -13.94 -1.32
N GLY A 89 -2.42 -13.21 -0.30
CA GLY A 89 -2.66 -11.78 -0.37
C GLY A 89 -1.52 -10.91 0.14
N ILE A 90 -1.35 -9.75 -0.47
CA ILE A 90 -0.50 -8.66 0.03
C ILE A 90 -1.34 -7.41 0.21
N VAL A 91 -1.20 -6.76 1.34
CA VAL A 91 -1.78 -5.45 1.66
C VAL A 91 -0.63 -4.51 1.99
N GLY A 92 -0.56 -3.38 1.32
CA GLY A 92 0.38 -2.31 1.64
C GLY A 92 -0.33 -1.05 2.09
N ILE A 93 0.13 -0.45 3.18
CA ILE A 93 -0.41 0.81 3.69
C ILE A 93 0.71 1.83 3.78
N HIS A 94 0.52 2.96 3.13
CA HIS A 94 1.35 4.17 3.13
C HIS A 94 2.84 3.86 2.94
N ASP A 95 3.67 3.91 4.00
CA ASP A 95 5.13 3.66 3.91
C ASP A 95 5.46 2.25 3.35
N ALA A 96 4.49 1.35 3.17
CA ALA A 96 4.74 0.06 2.52
C ALA A 96 5.40 0.19 1.14
N ILE A 97 5.20 1.31 0.44
CA ILE A 97 5.87 1.64 -0.83
C ILE A 97 7.36 1.93 -0.68
N ALA A 98 7.81 2.19 0.56
CA ALA A 98 9.19 2.42 0.96
C ALA A 98 9.88 1.16 1.53
N THR A 99 9.17 0.03 1.55
CA THR A 99 9.71 -1.25 2.00
C THR A 99 10.75 -1.76 1.01
N PHE A 100 11.85 -2.28 1.55
CA PHE A 100 13.05 -2.69 0.81
C PHE A 100 13.72 -1.56 0.00
N VAL A 101 13.49 -0.31 0.40
CA VAL A 101 14.22 0.86 -0.13
C VAL A 101 15.42 1.14 0.77
N GLN A 102 16.60 1.25 0.16
CA GLN A 102 17.84 1.59 0.86
C GLN A 102 18.12 3.10 0.78
N TYR A 103 18.00 3.77 1.90
CA TYR A 103 18.30 5.19 2.02
C TYR A 103 19.80 5.45 2.19
N PRO A 104 20.34 6.60 1.71
CA PRO A 104 19.64 7.70 1.03
C PRO A 104 19.59 7.57 -0.50
N LYS A 105 20.05 6.47 -1.08
CA LYS A 105 20.17 6.30 -2.53
C LYS A 105 18.87 5.91 -3.21
N TYR A 106 17.89 5.44 -2.44
CA TYR A 106 16.62 4.90 -2.94
C TYR A 106 16.79 3.66 -3.84
N ASP A 107 17.91 2.95 -3.66
CA ASP A 107 18.06 1.63 -4.25
C ASP A 107 16.99 0.70 -3.67
N GLN A 108 16.45 -0.19 -4.48
CA GLN A 108 15.32 -1.03 -4.11
C GLN A 108 15.58 -2.50 -4.45
N TRP A 109 14.82 -3.36 -3.84
CA TRP A 109 14.62 -4.72 -4.33
C TRP A 109 13.56 -4.71 -5.46
N PRO A 110 13.94 -4.85 -6.75
CA PRO A 110 13.04 -4.59 -7.87
C PRO A 110 11.81 -5.50 -7.91
N GLU A 111 11.95 -6.76 -7.44
CA GLU A 111 10.85 -7.72 -7.42
C GLU A 111 9.75 -7.27 -6.45
N PHE A 112 10.14 -6.76 -5.27
CA PHE A 112 9.17 -6.21 -4.32
C PHE A 112 8.50 -4.95 -4.87
N GLY A 113 9.26 -4.03 -5.44
CA GLY A 113 8.71 -2.82 -6.07
C GLY A 113 7.70 -3.15 -7.16
N ARG A 114 8.02 -4.15 -8.02
CA ARG A 114 7.06 -4.64 -9.02
C ARG A 114 5.84 -5.29 -8.38
N MET A 115 6.02 -6.08 -7.31
CA MET A 115 4.93 -6.74 -6.60
C MET A 115 3.96 -5.73 -5.99
N ILE A 116 4.47 -4.77 -5.22
CA ILE A 116 3.62 -3.77 -4.55
C ILE A 116 3.02 -2.73 -5.53
N GLY A 117 3.63 -2.57 -6.71
CA GLY A 117 3.14 -1.71 -7.78
C GLY A 117 3.88 -0.38 -7.93
N GLY A 118 4.92 -0.14 -7.17
CA GLY A 118 5.75 1.05 -7.25
C GLY A 118 6.79 1.12 -6.15
N THR A 119 7.57 2.18 -6.17
CA THR A 119 8.58 2.46 -5.15
C THR A 119 8.69 3.98 -4.98
N GLU A 120 8.82 4.46 -3.76
CA GLU A 120 9.04 5.87 -3.51
C GLU A 120 10.40 6.34 -4.05
N ASN A 121 10.50 7.64 -4.36
CA ASN A 121 11.75 8.27 -4.79
C ASN A 121 12.23 9.39 -3.85
N GLY A 122 11.60 9.51 -2.68
CA GLY A 122 11.88 10.54 -1.66
C GLY A 122 11.13 11.84 -1.87
N GLY A 123 10.29 11.96 -2.88
CA GLY A 123 9.44 13.11 -3.11
C GLY A 123 8.12 12.99 -2.37
N HIS A 124 7.74 14.07 -1.66
CA HIS A 124 6.44 14.21 -1.00
C HIS A 124 5.75 15.47 -1.52
N PRO A 125 5.04 15.39 -2.67
CA PRO A 125 4.41 16.54 -3.31
C PRO A 125 3.40 17.25 -2.40
N TRP A 126 2.71 16.50 -1.56
CA TRP A 126 1.82 16.99 -0.50
C TRP A 126 2.14 16.27 0.79
N ASN A 127 2.14 17.00 1.90
CA ASN A 127 2.48 16.47 3.22
C ASN A 127 1.66 17.18 4.30
N GLY A 128 0.42 16.73 4.48
CA GLY A 128 -0.56 17.31 5.40
C GLY A 128 -1.50 18.34 4.77
N GLU A 129 -1.30 18.69 3.51
CA GLU A 129 -2.23 19.55 2.78
C GLU A 129 -3.50 18.79 2.39
N MET A 130 -4.61 19.55 2.21
CA MET A 130 -5.85 19.00 1.68
C MET A 130 -5.67 18.62 0.20
N MET A 131 -5.88 17.36 -0.12
CA MET A 131 -5.82 16.83 -1.47
C MET A 131 -7.22 16.44 -1.95
N THR A 132 -7.51 16.70 -3.23
CA THR A 132 -8.70 16.18 -3.89
C THR A 132 -8.39 14.80 -4.46
N MET A 133 -9.09 13.81 -3.95
CA MET A 133 -9.00 12.43 -4.39
C MET A 133 -10.04 12.16 -5.46
N LYS A 134 -9.60 11.72 -6.63
CA LYS A 134 -10.47 11.23 -7.69
C LYS A 134 -10.69 9.73 -7.54
N VAL A 135 -11.95 9.32 -7.61
CA VAL A 135 -12.35 7.91 -7.70
C VAL A 135 -12.26 7.49 -9.16
N GLU A 136 -11.24 6.69 -9.50
CA GLU A 136 -10.96 6.31 -10.91
C GLU A 136 -11.91 5.23 -11.43
N ASP A 137 -12.33 4.30 -10.56
CA ASP A 137 -13.30 3.26 -10.88
C ASP A 137 -14.43 3.27 -9.84
N PRO A 138 -15.49 4.08 -10.08
CA PRO A 138 -16.61 4.21 -9.14
C PRO A 138 -17.43 2.93 -8.97
N ASP A 139 -17.41 2.04 -9.94
CA ASP A 139 -18.16 0.78 -9.93
C ASP A 139 -17.40 -0.37 -9.26
N ASN A 140 -16.12 -0.19 -8.99
CA ASN A 140 -15.33 -1.18 -8.29
C ASN A 140 -15.81 -1.33 -6.83
N PRO A 141 -16.09 -2.56 -6.35
CA PRO A 141 -16.63 -2.77 -5.01
C PRO A 141 -15.71 -2.25 -3.89
N ILE A 142 -14.40 -2.13 -4.14
CA ILE A 142 -13.45 -1.56 -3.17
C ILE A 142 -13.71 -0.06 -2.97
N ASN A 143 -14.22 0.63 -3.99
CA ASN A 143 -14.57 2.05 -3.94
C ASN A 143 -16.01 2.33 -3.50
N ALA A 144 -16.79 1.31 -3.13
CA ALA A 144 -18.21 1.47 -2.78
C ALA A 144 -18.45 2.52 -1.68
N ALA A 145 -17.51 2.67 -0.74
CA ALA A 145 -17.59 3.64 0.35
C ALA A 145 -17.70 5.10 -0.11
N PHE A 146 -17.23 5.42 -1.32
CA PHE A 146 -17.23 6.79 -1.83
C PHE A 146 -18.50 7.14 -2.63
N GLY A 147 -19.34 6.16 -2.93
CA GLY A 147 -20.59 6.38 -3.70
C GLY A 147 -20.34 7.01 -5.07
N GLY A 148 -19.23 6.72 -5.70
CA GLY A 148 -18.81 7.25 -7.00
C GLY A 148 -18.42 8.73 -6.99
N LYS A 149 -18.17 9.33 -5.83
CA LYS A 149 -17.86 10.76 -5.69
C LYS A 149 -16.42 10.97 -5.28
N ASP A 150 -15.78 11.93 -5.92
CA ASP A 150 -14.50 12.47 -5.48
C ASP A 150 -14.65 13.10 -4.07
N PHE A 151 -13.57 13.07 -3.32
CA PHE A 151 -13.56 13.58 -1.94
C PHE A 151 -12.27 14.34 -1.63
N GLN A 152 -12.23 14.99 -0.48
CA GLN A 152 -11.04 15.69 0.00
C GLN A 152 -10.52 15.05 1.28
N ILE A 153 -9.20 14.95 1.39
CA ILE A 153 -8.52 14.42 2.56
C ILE A 153 -7.15 15.07 2.72
N ALA A 154 -6.75 15.31 3.98
CA ALA A 154 -5.41 15.76 4.30
C ALA A 154 -4.57 14.55 4.71
N ASP A 155 -3.47 14.31 4.00
CA ASP A 155 -2.52 13.25 4.31
C ASP A 155 -1.19 13.52 3.58
N GLN A 156 -0.28 12.56 3.57
CA GLN A 156 0.96 12.62 2.80
C GLN A 156 0.82 11.83 1.50
N ALA A 157 1.37 12.38 0.42
CA ALA A 157 1.48 11.71 -0.86
C ALA A 157 2.94 11.43 -1.21
N PHE A 158 3.22 10.22 -1.69
CA PHE A 158 4.51 9.87 -2.26
C PHE A 158 4.59 10.25 -3.74
N GLN A 159 5.79 10.65 -4.15
CA GLN A 159 6.19 10.60 -5.55
C GLN A 159 6.86 9.25 -5.80
N LEU A 160 6.39 8.53 -6.82
CA LEU A 160 6.92 7.22 -7.15
C LEU A 160 8.13 7.34 -8.08
N GLN A 161 9.02 6.35 -8.02
CA GLN A 161 10.05 6.17 -9.04
C GLN A 161 9.39 5.84 -10.38
N GLU A 162 9.93 6.39 -11.44
CA GLU A 162 9.41 6.15 -12.79
C GLU A 162 9.81 4.80 -13.36
N PRO A 163 8.95 4.32 -14.23
CA PRO A 163 7.64 4.86 -14.60
C PRO A 163 6.55 4.42 -13.61
N VAL A 164 5.49 5.25 -13.46
CA VAL A 164 4.25 4.83 -12.80
C VAL A 164 3.63 3.72 -13.65
N LEU A 165 3.56 2.53 -13.09
CA LEU A 165 3.28 1.31 -13.86
C LEU A 165 1.77 1.02 -13.98
N ARG A 166 0.98 1.98 -14.52
CA ARG A 166 -0.44 1.76 -14.81
C ARG A 166 -0.71 0.56 -15.72
N ASP A 167 0.29 0.16 -16.51
CA ASP A 167 0.21 -1.04 -17.37
C ASP A 167 0.14 -2.34 -16.55
N HIS A 168 0.41 -2.27 -15.26
CA HIS A 168 0.48 -3.42 -14.37
C HIS A 168 -0.42 -3.31 -13.14
N MET A 169 -1.22 -2.23 -13.03
CA MET A 169 -2.11 -2.00 -11.90
C MET A 169 -3.47 -1.46 -12.35
N HIS A 170 -4.48 -1.70 -11.53
CA HIS A 170 -5.79 -1.09 -11.62
C HIS A 170 -5.90 -0.02 -10.54
N VAL A 171 -5.88 1.23 -10.95
CA VAL A 171 -5.92 2.36 -10.02
C VAL A 171 -7.32 2.62 -9.54
N LEU A 172 -7.51 2.64 -8.23
CA LEU A 172 -8.77 2.89 -7.54
C LEU A 172 -8.93 4.37 -7.19
N LEU A 173 -7.88 4.98 -6.65
CA LEU A 173 -7.85 6.37 -6.22
C LEU A 173 -6.58 7.04 -6.73
N ARG A 174 -6.70 8.28 -7.17
CA ARG A 174 -5.55 9.15 -7.47
C ARG A 174 -5.78 10.57 -6.94
N ILE A 175 -4.71 11.35 -6.80
CA ILE A 175 -4.82 12.78 -6.58
C ILE A 175 -5.22 13.45 -7.91
N ASP A 176 -6.14 14.42 -7.81
CA ASP A 176 -6.42 15.37 -8.89
C ASP A 176 -5.57 16.63 -8.68
N PRO A 177 -4.44 16.78 -9.39
CA PRO A 177 -3.53 17.89 -9.15
C PRO A 177 -4.12 19.25 -9.58
N GLU A 178 -5.11 19.27 -10.47
CA GLU A 178 -5.76 20.51 -10.91
C GLU A 178 -6.68 21.07 -9.84
N ARG A 179 -7.31 20.19 -9.05
CA ARG A 179 -8.21 20.55 -7.96
C ARG A 179 -7.57 20.49 -6.57
N THR A 180 -6.29 20.15 -6.53
CA THR A 180 -5.46 20.13 -5.31
C THR A 180 -4.58 21.38 -5.31
N GLY A 181 -4.32 21.95 -4.15
CA GLY A 181 -3.39 23.08 -4.04
C GLY A 181 -1.99 22.76 -4.55
N PRO A 182 -1.13 23.76 -4.77
CA PRO A 182 0.17 23.57 -5.39
C PRO A 182 1.02 22.56 -4.61
N ALA A 183 1.62 21.64 -5.35
CA ALA A 183 2.52 20.64 -4.76
C ALA A 183 3.72 21.31 -4.12
N ARG A 184 4.10 20.88 -2.93
CA ARG A 184 5.42 21.13 -2.36
C ARG A 184 6.40 20.19 -3.05
N ARG A 185 7.43 20.73 -3.69
CA ARG A 185 8.40 19.92 -4.40
C ARG A 185 9.61 19.66 -3.53
N ILE A 186 9.83 18.41 -3.19
CA ILE A 186 11.11 17.93 -2.70
C ILE A 186 11.99 17.57 -3.89
N LEU A 187 11.43 16.91 -4.90
CA LEU A 187 12.08 16.58 -6.18
C LEU A 187 11.34 17.24 -7.33
N PRO A 188 12.03 17.56 -8.46
CA PRO A 188 11.38 18.09 -9.64
C PRO A 188 10.29 17.13 -10.12
N VAL A 189 9.07 17.63 -10.26
CA VAL A 189 7.95 16.90 -10.87
C VAL A 189 7.96 17.22 -12.35
N ARG A 190 8.17 16.20 -13.18
CA ARG A 190 8.10 16.32 -14.64
C ARG A 190 6.65 16.21 -15.09
N LYS A 191 6.34 16.63 -16.32
CA LYS A 191 4.95 16.55 -16.83
C LYS A 191 4.38 15.13 -16.78
N GLN A 192 5.21 14.12 -17.06
CA GLN A 192 4.85 12.72 -16.97
C GLN A 192 4.67 12.20 -15.54
N ASP A 193 5.21 12.92 -14.55
CA ASP A 193 5.08 12.58 -13.12
C ASP A 193 3.80 13.18 -12.50
N MET A 194 2.94 13.85 -13.27
CA MET A 194 1.69 14.45 -12.79
C MET A 194 0.57 13.42 -12.61
N ASP A 195 0.88 12.16 -12.63
CA ASP A 195 -0.02 11.07 -12.26
C ASP A 195 0.37 10.56 -10.88
N PHE A 196 -0.55 10.72 -9.93
CA PHE A 196 -0.34 10.39 -8.52
C PHE A 196 -1.35 9.35 -8.04
N PRO A 197 -1.19 8.06 -8.42
CA PRO A 197 -2.04 7.01 -7.89
C PRO A 197 -1.82 6.87 -6.39
N MET A 198 -2.91 6.76 -5.63
CA MET A 198 -2.91 6.68 -4.17
C MET A 198 -3.54 5.39 -3.64
N SER A 199 -4.29 4.66 -4.47
CA SER A 199 -4.74 3.33 -4.14
C SER A 199 -4.91 2.52 -5.42
N TRP A 200 -4.50 1.25 -5.36
CA TRP A 200 -4.61 0.34 -6.50
C TRP A 200 -4.69 -1.11 -6.07
N ILE A 201 -5.11 -1.93 -7.01
CA ILE A 201 -5.04 -3.40 -6.94
C ILE A 201 -4.28 -3.94 -8.14
N ARG A 202 -3.70 -5.14 -7.97
CA ARG A 202 -3.03 -5.86 -9.06
C ARG A 202 -2.85 -7.34 -8.74
N ARG A 203 -2.44 -8.09 -9.76
CA ARG A 203 -2.02 -9.48 -9.60
C ARG A 203 -0.50 -9.60 -9.52
N GLN A 204 -0.07 -10.58 -8.72
CA GLN A 204 1.30 -11.10 -8.71
C GLN A 204 1.21 -12.63 -8.75
N GLY A 205 1.49 -13.23 -9.91
CA GLY A 205 1.17 -14.64 -10.12
C GLY A 205 -0.32 -14.90 -9.91
N ARG A 206 -0.67 -15.83 -9.02
CA ARG A 206 -2.05 -16.10 -8.62
C ARG A 206 -2.53 -15.22 -7.47
N GLY A 207 -1.61 -14.54 -6.78
CA GLY A 207 -1.90 -13.69 -5.63
C GLY A 207 -2.52 -12.36 -5.99
N ARG A 208 -3.02 -11.68 -4.96
CA ARG A 208 -3.66 -10.37 -5.05
C ARG A 208 -2.94 -9.37 -4.20
N VAL A 209 -2.74 -8.19 -4.73
CA VAL A 209 -2.08 -7.08 -4.04
C VAL A 209 -3.03 -5.90 -3.99
N PHE A 210 -3.25 -5.37 -2.81
CA PHE A 210 -3.92 -4.10 -2.57
C PHE A 210 -2.93 -3.13 -1.92
N TYR A 211 -2.89 -1.92 -2.42
CA TYR A 211 -2.10 -0.86 -1.82
C TYR A 211 -2.96 0.39 -1.61
N MET A 212 -2.79 1.02 -0.44
CA MET A 212 -3.38 2.29 -0.07
C MET A 212 -2.27 3.25 0.38
N GLY A 213 -1.98 4.27 -0.43
CA GLY A 213 -0.93 5.26 -0.19
C GLY A 213 -1.26 6.29 0.88
N LEU A 214 -2.52 6.38 1.30
CA LEU A 214 -2.96 7.15 2.46
C LEU A 214 -2.69 6.37 3.75
N GLY A 215 -2.38 7.07 4.85
CA GLY A 215 -2.11 6.41 6.13
C GLY A 215 -0.98 7.01 6.95
N HIS A 216 -0.51 8.22 6.58
CA HIS A 216 0.45 8.97 7.38
C HIS A 216 -0.20 9.60 8.60
N GLY A 217 -1.41 10.12 8.46
CA GLY A 217 -2.18 10.72 9.53
C GLY A 217 -3.01 9.68 10.30
N ALA A 218 -2.98 9.74 11.65
CA ALA A 218 -3.77 8.85 12.49
C ALA A 218 -5.29 9.02 12.28
N ASP A 219 -5.73 10.23 11.92
CA ASP A 219 -7.13 10.57 11.68
C ASP A 219 -7.75 9.78 10.51
N LEU A 220 -6.92 9.33 9.57
CA LEU A 220 -7.37 8.45 8.48
C LEU A 220 -8.04 7.18 9.03
N PHE A 221 -7.47 6.60 10.10
CA PHE A 221 -7.98 5.39 10.73
C PHE A 221 -9.21 5.61 11.63
N ALA A 222 -9.71 6.85 11.69
CA ALA A 222 -11.01 7.21 12.27
C ALA A 222 -12.05 7.60 11.20
N ASN A 223 -11.65 7.67 9.93
CA ASN A 223 -12.54 8.02 8.82
C ASN A 223 -13.32 6.78 8.33
N PRO A 224 -14.66 6.76 8.45
CA PRO A 224 -15.45 5.58 8.09
C PRO A 224 -15.33 5.14 6.63
N GLN A 225 -15.22 6.09 5.69
CA GLN A 225 -15.10 5.78 4.28
C GLN A 225 -13.73 5.14 3.98
N MET A 226 -12.68 5.65 4.61
CA MET A 226 -11.33 5.08 4.46
C MET A 226 -11.21 3.71 5.11
N LEU A 227 -11.87 3.49 6.26
CA LEU A 227 -11.92 2.16 6.89
C LEU A 227 -12.67 1.14 6.03
N GLN A 228 -13.77 1.54 5.40
CA GLN A 228 -14.51 0.66 4.48
C GLN A 228 -13.68 0.34 3.23
N HIS A 229 -12.98 1.32 2.66
CA HIS A 229 -12.08 1.12 1.53
C HIS A 229 -10.92 0.18 1.89
N LEU A 230 -10.29 0.37 3.05
CA LEU A 230 -9.23 -0.50 3.55
C LEU A 230 -9.73 -1.92 3.79
N LEU A 231 -10.90 -2.08 4.43
CA LEU A 231 -11.52 -3.40 4.66
C LEU A 231 -11.79 -4.12 3.34
N ALA A 232 -12.39 -3.45 2.38
CA ALA A 232 -12.68 -4.03 1.06
C ALA A 232 -11.38 -4.41 0.32
N GLY A 233 -10.33 -3.59 0.42
CA GLY A 233 -9.00 -3.90 -0.11
C GLY A 233 -8.36 -5.12 0.55
N ILE A 234 -8.49 -5.27 1.87
CA ILE A 234 -8.03 -6.46 2.61
C ILE A 234 -8.81 -7.70 2.14
N GLN A 235 -10.14 -7.62 2.06
CA GLN A 235 -10.99 -8.73 1.58
C GLN A 235 -10.66 -9.12 0.13
N TYR A 236 -10.38 -8.15 -0.75
CA TYR A 236 -9.89 -8.44 -2.09
C TYR A 236 -8.56 -9.20 -2.06
N ALA A 237 -7.59 -8.71 -1.27
CA ALA A 237 -6.28 -9.35 -1.17
C ALA A 237 -6.37 -10.79 -0.63
N LEU A 238 -7.23 -11.02 0.36
CA LEU A 238 -7.47 -12.36 0.93
C LEU A 238 -8.33 -13.27 0.02
N GLY A 239 -9.00 -12.70 -0.99
CA GLY A 239 -9.78 -13.45 -1.97
C GLY A 239 -11.28 -13.56 -1.65
N ASP A 240 -11.75 -12.88 -0.63
CA ASP A 240 -13.14 -12.89 -0.19
C ASP A 240 -14.01 -11.87 -0.96
N LEU A 241 -13.40 -10.85 -1.54
CA LEU A 241 -14.07 -9.86 -2.38
C LEU A 241 -13.57 -9.98 -3.83
N ALA A 242 -14.48 -10.28 -4.75
CA ALA A 242 -14.17 -10.23 -6.18
C ALA A 242 -14.21 -8.78 -6.67
N ALA A 243 -13.18 -8.36 -7.41
CA ALA A 243 -13.11 -7.06 -8.06
C ALA A 243 -12.46 -7.22 -9.43
N ASP A 244 -12.78 -6.33 -10.36
CA ASP A 244 -12.05 -6.24 -11.63
C ASP A 244 -10.66 -5.65 -11.34
N ASP A 245 -9.64 -6.45 -11.57
CA ASP A 245 -8.23 -6.09 -11.35
C ASP A 245 -7.42 -6.03 -12.66
N ALA A 246 -8.13 -5.95 -13.81
CA ALA A 246 -7.47 -5.76 -15.09
C ALA A 246 -6.71 -4.43 -15.10
N PRO A 247 -5.44 -4.41 -15.52
CA PRO A 247 -4.65 -3.18 -15.57
C PRO A 247 -5.31 -2.07 -16.40
N ASP A 248 -5.11 -0.81 -16.01
CA ASP A 248 -5.71 0.35 -16.68
C ASP A 248 -5.39 0.44 -18.18
N ALA A 249 -4.21 -0.02 -18.59
CA ALA A 249 -3.83 -0.04 -20.01
C ALA A 249 -4.74 -0.92 -20.87
N THR A 250 -5.31 -1.97 -20.30
CA THR A 250 -6.22 -2.88 -21.02
C THR A 250 -7.65 -2.35 -21.14
N ARG A 251 -8.00 -1.37 -20.30
CA ARG A 251 -9.34 -0.75 -20.26
C ARG A 251 -9.48 0.44 -21.22
N ARG A 252 -8.37 0.97 -21.71
CA ARG A 252 -8.36 2.13 -22.62
C ARG A 252 -8.43 1.75 -24.11
N GLN A 253 -8.62 0.46 -24.42
CA GLN A 253 -8.85 -0.07 -25.75
C GLN A 253 -10.35 -0.32 -25.95
#